data_95609b4c97185835698dc3bc7ef5b71c
#
_entry.id   95609b4c97185835698dc3bc7ef5b71c
#
_cell.length_a   1.000
_cell.length_b   1.000
_cell.length_c   1.000
_cell.angle_alpha   90.00
_cell.angle_beta   90.00
_cell.angle_gamma   90.00
#
_symmetry.space_group_name_H-M   'P 1'
#
loop_
_entity.id
_entity.type
_entity.pdbx_description
1 polymer ?
#
loop_
_entity_poly.entity_id
_entity_poly.type
_entity_poly.pdbx_seq_one_letter_code
_entity_poly.pdbx_strand_id
1 'polypeptide(L)'
;VSRRLLAALCLAAAFALPLVAHELGLVQVEAMFRKDGTYIVDLLVDREHLPLQAKGMAVAPDVFLRSIEKSAVIAFDGKPAAHENMAVSAVEGKPNVTRLRLSGRTPPSVSRFTFADDAIMGYFVLKLQSEGKSDVVTQWIDGGKTSTPFPLDRAVVPLTRWQIVTLYLRLGFTHILPRGLDHVLFVLGIFLLAVDLKPVLWQVSAFTLAHTITLALTVYGVVSLSPRIVEPLIALSIVYVAIENVFTSKLHAWRPVVVFCFGLLHGMGFAGVLTEIGLPRSEFIPALLSFNAGVECGQLTVILAAFLVFGLPFRRKPWYRQRIVIPGSLLIAAIGLYWSIQRVFFPS
;
A
#
# COMPACT_ATOMS: atom_id res chain seq x y z
N VAL A 1 -1.46 -39.12 -1.16
CA VAL A 1 -1.12 -37.70 -0.90
C VAL A 1 -0.22 -37.70 0.32
N SER A 2 1.09 -37.36 0.18
CA SER A 2 2.00 -37.37 1.31
C SER A 2 1.57 -36.33 2.34
N ARG A 3 1.62 -36.66 3.65
CA ARG A 3 1.31 -35.73 4.76
C ARG A 3 2.02 -34.39 4.65
N ARG A 4 3.19 -34.36 3.99
CA ARG A 4 3.97 -33.13 3.70
C ARG A 4 3.32 -32.24 2.63
N LEU A 5 2.61 -32.82 1.64
CA LEU A 5 1.90 -32.05 0.62
C LEU A 5 0.61 -31.44 1.20
N LEU A 6 -0.08 -32.19 2.05
CA LEU A 6 -1.24 -31.67 2.81
C LEU A 6 -0.82 -30.53 3.76
N ALA A 7 0.30 -30.68 4.45
CA ALA A 7 0.85 -29.65 5.33
C ALA A 7 1.28 -28.40 4.56
N ALA A 8 1.88 -28.54 3.37
CA ALA A 8 2.23 -27.41 2.52
C ALA A 8 0.99 -26.70 1.93
N LEU A 9 -0.04 -27.46 1.55
CA LEU A 9 -1.33 -26.92 1.11
C LEU A 9 -2.10 -26.29 2.29
N CYS A 10 -2.04 -26.88 3.48
CA CYS A 10 -2.63 -26.28 4.69
C CYS A 10 -1.85 -25.04 5.16
N LEU A 11 -0.52 -25.00 5.01
CA LEU A 11 0.27 -23.81 5.26
C LEU A 11 -0.06 -22.71 4.23
N ALA A 12 -0.18 -23.04 2.95
CA ALA A 12 -0.61 -22.11 1.91
C ALA A 12 -2.07 -21.65 2.12
N ALA A 13 -2.96 -22.55 2.59
CA ALA A 13 -4.33 -22.21 2.96
C ALA A 13 -4.43 -21.42 4.27
N ALA A 14 -3.52 -21.63 5.23
CA ALA A 14 -3.44 -20.85 6.47
C ALA A 14 -2.94 -19.40 6.20
N PHE A 15 -2.15 -19.20 5.15
CA PHE A 15 -1.83 -17.86 4.62
C PHE A 15 -2.99 -17.26 3.79
N ALA A 16 -3.98 -18.06 3.40
CA ALA A 16 -5.18 -17.64 2.68
C ALA A 16 -6.40 -17.38 3.60
N LEU A 17 -6.24 -17.46 4.93
CA LEU A 17 -7.22 -16.90 5.86
C LEU A 17 -7.41 -15.41 5.55
N PRO A 18 -8.62 -14.84 5.75
CA PRO A 18 -9.06 -13.62 5.09
C PRO A 18 -8.13 -12.45 5.40
N LEU A 19 -7.03 -12.40 4.68
CA LEU A 19 -6.29 -11.19 4.44
C LEU A 19 -7.19 -10.40 3.48
N VAL A 20 -8.13 -9.69 4.07
CA VAL A 20 -8.76 -8.57 3.38
C VAL A 20 -7.58 -7.81 2.79
N ALA A 21 -7.52 -7.71 1.47
CA ALA A 21 -6.60 -6.80 0.80
C ALA A 21 -6.96 -5.41 1.32
N HIS A 22 -6.34 -5.02 2.44
CA HIS A 22 -6.44 -3.65 2.91
C HIS A 22 -5.68 -2.84 1.88
N GLU A 23 -6.39 -2.35 0.89
CA GLU A 23 -6.00 -1.10 0.27
C GLU A 23 -5.73 -0.14 1.42
N LEU A 24 -4.64 0.58 1.31
CA LEU A 24 -4.28 1.60 2.28
C LEU A 24 -5.45 2.58 2.37
N GLY A 25 -6.41 2.30 3.24
CA GLY A 25 -7.35 3.29 3.72
C GLY A 25 -6.52 4.34 4.44
N LEU A 26 -6.04 5.30 3.67
CA LEU A 26 -5.12 6.30 4.16
C LEU A 26 -5.91 7.30 4.97
N VAL A 27 -5.80 7.19 6.28
CA VAL A 27 -6.05 8.36 7.12
C VAL A 27 -4.91 9.33 6.84
N GLN A 28 -5.25 10.47 6.28
CA GLN A 28 -4.31 11.57 6.11
C GLN A 28 -4.50 12.54 7.27
N VAL A 29 -3.43 12.86 7.95
CA VAL A 29 -3.41 13.84 9.04
C VAL A 29 -2.65 15.06 8.57
N GLU A 30 -3.27 16.24 8.65
CA GLU A 30 -2.66 17.51 8.28
C GLU A 30 -2.61 18.42 9.50
N ALA A 31 -1.41 18.73 9.99
CA ALA A 31 -1.24 19.64 11.12
C ALA A 31 -0.67 20.98 10.65
N MET A 32 -1.39 22.06 10.94
CA MET A 32 -1.01 23.42 10.60
C MET A 32 -0.84 24.25 11.88
N PHE A 33 0.32 24.90 12.00
CA PHE A 33 0.66 25.79 13.10
C PHE A 33 0.62 27.23 12.62
N ARG A 34 -0.22 28.06 13.26
CA ARG A 34 -0.45 29.45 12.89
C ARG A 34 0.43 30.40 13.68
N LYS A 35 0.68 31.59 13.11
CA LYS A 35 1.45 32.65 13.77
C LYS A 35 0.77 33.26 15.00
N ASP A 36 -0.54 33.12 15.09
CA ASP A 36 -1.35 33.58 16.24
C ASP A 36 -1.26 32.64 17.46
N GLY A 37 -0.42 31.58 17.35
CA GLY A 37 -0.26 30.60 18.42
C GLY A 37 -1.36 29.53 18.43
N THR A 38 -2.20 29.43 17.40
CA THR A 38 -3.19 28.36 17.28
C THR A 38 -2.66 27.22 16.40
N TYR A 39 -3.18 26.01 16.62
CA TYR A 39 -2.94 24.87 15.74
C TYR A 39 -4.24 24.24 15.27
N ILE A 40 -4.18 23.60 14.11
CA ILE A 40 -5.25 22.79 13.55
C ILE A 40 -4.65 21.45 13.16
N VAL A 41 -5.32 20.37 13.55
CA VAL A 41 -5.02 19.01 13.09
C VAL A 41 -6.28 18.48 12.41
N ASP A 42 -6.23 18.33 11.09
CA ASP A 42 -7.27 17.75 10.27
C ASP A 42 -6.96 16.29 10.00
N LEU A 43 -7.85 15.38 10.41
CA LEU A 43 -7.81 13.98 10.04
C LEU A 43 -8.81 13.77 8.92
N LEU A 44 -8.30 13.42 7.75
CA LEU A 44 -9.08 13.13 6.54
C LEU A 44 -9.28 11.63 6.47
N VAL A 45 -10.52 11.19 6.65
CA VAL A 45 -10.89 9.77 6.71
C VAL A 45 -11.77 9.44 5.53
N ASP A 46 -11.31 8.52 4.69
CA ASP A 46 -12.13 7.98 3.61
C ASP A 46 -13.10 6.94 4.18
N ARG A 47 -14.42 7.18 3.99
CA ARG A 47 -15.47 6.29 4.50
C ARG A 47 -15.57 4.97 3.74
N GLU A 48 -15.13 4.94 2.49
CA GLU A 48 -15.15 3.72 1.67
C GLU A 48 -14.01 2.77 2.05
N HIS A 49 -12.93 3.30 2.63
CA HIS A 49 -11.73 2.55 3.01
C HIS A 49 -11.57 2.39 4.52
N LEU A 50 -12.65 2.54 5.29
CA LEU A 50 -12.60 2.27 6.72
C LEU A 50 -12.16 0.83 6.96
N PRO A 51 -11.19 0.57 7.87
CA PRO A 51 -10.82 -0.77 8.23
C PRO A 51 -12.04 -1.47 8.87
N LEU A 52 -12.76 -2.23 8.05
CA LEU A 52 -13.85 -3.10 8.46
C LEU A 52 -13.26 -4.27 9.26
N GLN A 53 -12.76 -4.04 10.46
CA GLN A 53 -12.65 -5.11 11.45
C GLN A 53 -11.92 -4.71 12.73
N ALA A 54 -12.70 -4.40 13.74
CA ALA A 54 -12.40 -5.03 15.01
C ALA A 54 -13.34 -6.25 15.11
N LYS A 55 -12.83 -7.47 14.92
CA LYS A 55 -13.53 -8.75 15.22
C LYS A 55 -14.89 -8.96 14.52
N GLY A 56 -14.97 -8.85 13.20
CA GLY A 56 -16.16 -9.33 12.46
C GLY A 56 -17.41 -8.46 12.57
N MET A 57 -17.34 -7.26 13.10
CA MET A 57 -18.44 -6.28 13.09
C MET A 57 -18.05 -5.09 12.20
N ALA A 58 -18.93 -4.74 11.28
CA ALA A 58 -18.86 -3.45 10.57
C ALA A 58 -18.98 -2.33 11.61
N VAL A 59 -17.91 -1.57 11.82
CA VAL A 59 -17.93 -0.41 12.71
C VAL A 59 -18.59 0.74 11.94
N ALA A 60 -19.68 1.28 12.47
CA ALA A 60 -20.32 2.44 11.85
C ALA A 60 -19.32 3.62 11.76
N PRO A 61 -19.31 4.41 10.67
CA PRO A 61 -18.38 5.51 10.47
C PRO A 61 -18.28 6.47 11.66
N ASP A 62 -19.40 6.75 12.33
CA ASP A 62 -19.45 7.63 13.48
C ASP A 62 -18.74 7.05 14.72
N VAL A 63 -18.78 5.72 14.90
CA VAL A 63 -18.07 5.03 15.99
C VAL A 63 -16.57 5.07 15.73
N PHE A 64 -16.15 4.90 14.48
CA PHE A 64 -14.74 5.00 14.09
C PHE A 64 -14.19 6.41 14.30
N LEU A 65 -14.90 7.45 13.86
CA LEU A 65 -14.51 8.85 14.08
C LEU A 65 -14.37 9.20 15.58
N ARG A 66 -15.29 8.72 16.43
CA ARG A 66 -15.18 8.88 17.89
C ARG A 66 -14.01 8.08 18.48
N SER A 67 -13.66 6.96 17.88
CA SER A 67 -12.50 6.17 18.30
C SER A 67 -11.21 6.93 18.01
N ILE A 68 -11.06 7.48 16.79
CA ILE A 68 -9.92 8.33 16.41
C ILE A 68 -9.82 9.56 17.32
N GLU A 69 -10.92 10.27 17.56
CA GLU A 69 -10.93 11.43 18.46
C GLU A 69 -10.37 11.11 19.85
N LYS A 70 -10.78 9.96 20.40
CA LYS A 70 -10.38 9.55 21.76
C LYS A 70 -8.93 9.04 21.82
N SER A 71 -8.42 8.48 20.73
CA SER A 71 -7.07 7.91 20.67
C SER A 71 -6.04 8.89 20.15
N ALA A 72 -6.45 9.98 19.47
CA ALA A 72 -5.57 11.00 18.95
C ALA A 72 -4.81 11.70 20.08
N VAL A 73 -3.51 11.52 20.11
CA VAL A 73 -2.62 12.14 21.08
C VAL A 73 -1.82 13.25 20.38
N ILE A 74 -2.18 14.50 20.71
CA ILE A 74 -1.43 15.69 20.33
C ILE A 74 -0.48 15.99 21.48
N ALA A 75 0.84 16.09 21.23
CA ALA A 75 1.77 16.41 22.30
C ALA A 75 2.77 17.48 21.88
N PHE A 76 3.11 18.34 22.84
CA PHE A 76 4.13 19.38 22.70
C PHE A 76 5.25 19.14 23.71
N ASP A 77 6.49 19.08 23.21
CA ASP A 77 7.70 18.70 23.98
C ASP A 77 7.48 17.45 24.83
N GLY A 78 6.77 16.46 24.26
CA GLY A 78 6.46 15.19 24.91
C GLY A 78 5.31 15.22 25.93
N LYS A 79 4.68 16.38 26.15
CA LYS A 79 3.51 16.51 27.06
C LYS A 79 2.23 16.51 26.26
N PRO A 80 1.28 15.59 26.53
CA PRO A 80 -0.02 15.59 25.88
C PRO A 80 -0.76 16.91 26.10
N ALA A 81 -1.38 17.43 25.04
CA ALA A 81 -2.23 18.61 25.07
C ALA A 81 -3.64 18.25 24.62
N ALA A 82 -4.63 18.67 25.38
CA ALA A 82 -6.02 18.52 24.96
C ALA A 82 -6.35 19.53 23.84
N HIS A 83 -7.11 19.09 22.85
CA HIS A 83 -7.71 20.01 21.88
C HIS A 83 -8.86 20.80 22.53
N GLU A 84 -9.01 22.04 22.13
CA GLU A 84 -10.06 22.93 22.69
C GLU A 84 -11.38 22.77 21.93
N ASN A 85 -11.31 22.53 20.64
CA ASN A 85 -12.47 22.39 19.77
C ASN A 85 -12.33 21.20 18.83
N MET A 86 -13.49 20.58 18.53
CA MET A 86 -13.64 19.53 17.55
C MET A 86 -14.75 19.88 16.57
N ALA A 87 -14.53 19.61 15.28
CA ALA A 87 -15.54 19.77 14.24
C ALA A 87 -15.46 18.61 13.23
N VAL A 88 -16.62 18.14 12.78
CA VAL A 88 -16.72 17.12 11.71
C VAL A 88 -17.38 17.78 10.51
N SER A 89 -16.79 17.64 9.34
CA SER A 89 -17.31 18.22 8.09
C SER A 89 -17.00 17.32 6.89
N ALA A 90 -17.80 17.44 5.83
CA ALA A 90 -17.46 16.87 4.54
C ALA A 90 -16.33 17.65 3.88
N VAL A 91 -15.60 17.01 2.98
CA VAL A 91 -14.55 17.65 2.19
C VAL A 91 -15.11 18.00 0.82
N GLU A 92 -15.00 19.27 0.42
CA GLU A 92 -15.48 19.75 -0.87
C GLU A 92 -14.76 19.00 -2.01
N GLY A 93 -15.54 18.51 -2.98
CA GLY A 93 -15.02 17.72 -4.11
C GLY A 93 -14.67 16.25 -3.79
N LYS A 94 -14.79 15.82 -2.53
CA LYS A 94 -14.53 14.43 -2.10
C LYS A 94 -15.70 13.93 -1.23
N PRO A 95 -16.81 13.44 -1.82
CA PRO A 95 -18.04 13.11 -1.08
C PRO A 95 -17.85 11.98 -0.05
N ASN A 96 -16.86 11.11 -0.25
CA ASN A 96 -16.60 9.97 0.61
C ASN A 96 -15.60 10.26 1.72
N VAL A 97 -14.97 11.45 1.72
CA VAL A 97 -13.99 11.84 2.74
C VAL A 97 -14.63 12.71 3.80
N THR A 98 -14.45 12.30 5.05
CA THR A 98 -14.85 13.08 6.21
C THR A 98 -13.62 13.72 6.85
N ARG A 99 -13.71 15.00 7.15
CA ARG A 99 -12.71 15.75 7.93
C ARG A 99 -13.13 15.77 9.39
N LEU A 100 -12.27 15.23 10.25
CA LEU A 100 -12.31 15.47 11.68
C LEU A 100 -11.25 16.52 12.01
N ARG A 101 -11.67 17.70 12.44
CA ARG A 101 -10.79 18.81 12.80
C ARG A 101 -10.67 18.92 14.30
N LEU A 102 -9.43 18.82 14.79
CA LEU A 102 -9.05 19.12 16.17
C LEU A 102 -8.27 20.43 16.17
N SER A 103 -8.62 21.35 17.05
CA SER A 103 -7.92 22.63 17.13
C SER A 103 -7.75 23.10 18.57
N GLY A 104 -6.72 23.92 18.79
CA GLY A 104 -6.41 24.47 20.11
C GLY A 104 -5.28 25.48 20.04
N ARG A 105 -4.77 25.87 21.23
CA ARG A 105 -3.63 26.77 21.35
C ARG A 105 -2.35 25.99 21.61
N THR A 106 -1.30 26.38 20.90
CA THR A 106 0.05 25.90 21.16
C THR A 106 0.51 26.44 22.53
N PRO A 107 0.92 25.58 23.47
CA PRO A 107 1.41 26.04 24.74
C PRO A 107 2.60 27.01 24.58
N PRO A 108 2.78 27.99 25.47
CA PRO A 108 3.88 28.92 25.35
C PRO A 108 5.25 28.21 25.53
N SER A 109 6.24 28.69 24.81
CA SER A 109 7.63 28.24 24.92
C SER A 109 7.89 26.77 24.53
N VAL A 110 6.97 26.14 23.80
CA VAL A 110 7.21 24.79 23.26
C VAL A 110 7.96 24.84 21.94
N SER A 111 8.79 23.84 21.70
CA SER A 111 9.66 23.79 20.51
C SER A 111 9.33 22.64 19.56
N ARG A 112 8.61 21.61 20.01
CA ARG A 112 8.38 20.40 19.25
C ARG A 112 6.93 19.92 19.36
N PHE A 113 6.43 19.43 18.26
CA PHE A 113 5.11 18.79 18.15
C PHE A 113 5.28 17.31 17.82
N THR A 114 4.45 16.44 18.37
CA THR A 114 4.29 15.05 18.01
C THR A 114 2.83 14.67 17.96
N PHE A 115 2.51 13.68 17.11
CA PHE A 115 1.18 13.11 16.95
C PHE A 115 1.23 11.58 17.01
N ALA A 116 0.24 10.97 17.65
CA ALA A 116 0.03 9.52 17.65
C ALA A 116 -1.47 9.22 17.64
N ASP A 117 -1.86 8.09 17.08
CA ASP A 117 -3.23 7.61 17.14
C ASP A 117 -3.26 6.07 17.06
N ASP A 118 -3.82 5.45 18.11
CA ASP A 118 -3.89 3.99 18.24
C ASP A 118 -5.10 3.39 17.52
N ALA A 119 -6.11 4.19 17.17
CA ALA A 119 -7.27 3.73 16.41
C ALA A 119 -7.00 3.60 14.92
N ILE A 120 -5.97 4.29 14.42
CA ILE A 120 -5.57 4.20 13.01
C ILE A 120 -4.77 2.90 12.82
N MET A 121 -5.38 1.93 12.16
CA MET A 121 -4.72 0.68 11.81
C MET A 121 -3.86 0.85 10.56
N GLY A 122 -2.62 0.36 10.61
CA GLY A 122 -1.69 0.44 9.49
C GLY A 122 -0.92 1.76 9.46
N TYR A 123 -0.51 2.21 8.28
CA TYR A 123 0.23 3.47 8.14
C TYR A 123 -0.71 4.63 7.84
N PHE A 124 -0.41 5.78 8.38
CA PHE A 124 -1.03 7.03 8.00
C PHE A 124 0.02 8.08 7.63
N VAL A 125 -0.41 9.07 6.86
CA VAL A 125 0.44 10.18 6.43
C VAL A 125 0.17 11.37 7.33
N LEU A 126 1.21 11.90 7.98
CA LEU A 126 1.15 13.15 8.72
C LEU A 126 1.87 14.24 7.93
N LYS A 127 1.12 15.25 7.48
CA LYS A 127 1.63 16.47 6.86
C LYS A 127 1.68 17.59 7.89
N LEU A 128 2.83 18.22 8.02
CA LEU A 128 3.12 19.24 9.01
C LEU A 128 3.54 20.53 8.32
N GLN A 129 2.87 21.62 8.60
CA GLN A 129 3.14 22.92 8.01
C GLN A 129 3.03 24.03 9.06
N SER A 130 3.90 25.03 8.95
CA SER A 130 3.78 26.29 9.72
C SER A 130 3.34 27.42 8.81
N GLU A 131 2.45 28.27 9.27
CA GLU A 131 1.96 29.42 8.52
C GLU A 131 3.09 30.36 8.10
N GLY A 132 3.10 30.71 6.82
CA GLY A 132 4.16 31.55 6.21
C GLY A 132 5.43 30.83 5.84
N LYS A 133 5.51 29.50 6.03
CA LYS A 133 6.56 28.64 5.49
C LYS A 133 5.99 27.82 4.32
N SER A 134 6.73 27.74 3.22
CA SER A 134 6.32 26.96 2.04
C SER A 134 6.55 25.46 2.21
N ASP A 135 7.34 25.08 3.20
CA ASP A 135 7.82 23.73 3.36
C ASP A 135 6.79 22.88 4.13
N VAL A 136 6.31 21.82 3.51
CA VAL A 136 5.47 20.80 4.12
C VAL A 136 6.34 19.60 4.45
N VAL A 137 6.35 19.19 5.72
CA VAL A 137 7.00 17.94 6.15
C VAL A 137 6.00 16.83 6.12
N THR A 138 6.32 15.79 5.40
CA THR A 138 5.51 14.57 5.34
C THR A 138 6.20 13.46 6.12
N GLN A 139 5.48 12.85 7.07
CA GLN A 139 5.93 11.71 7.86
C GLN A 139 4.98 10.54 7.65
N TRP A 140 5.55 9.34 7.51
CA TRP A 140 4.80 8.09 7.51
C TRP A 140 4.87 7.47 8.88
N ILE A 141 3.71 7.25 9.46
CA ILE A 141 3.59 6.76 10.82
C ILE A 141 2.84 5.44 10.79
N ASP A 142 3.39 4.44 11.44
CA ASP A 142 2.71 3.17 11.70
C ASP A 142 1.70 3.40 12.82
N GLY A 143 0.46 2.97 12.64
CA GLY A 143 -0.60 3.17 13.62
C GLY A 143 -0.18 2.69 15.01
N GLY A 144 -0.54 3.44 16.02
CA GLY A 144 -0.08 3.22 17.38
C GLY A 144 1.35 3.71 17.69
N LYS A 145 2.08 4.25 16.69
CA LYS A 145 3.40 4.86 16.93
C LYS A 145 3.32 6.37 16.93
N THR A 146 4.20 6.98 17.72
CA THR A 146 4.33 8.44 17.76
C THR A 146 5.16 8.94 16.59
N SER A 147 4.75 10.06 16.00
CA SER A 147 5.49 10.77 14.95
C SER A 147 6.88 11.19 15.41
N THR A 148 7.79 11.41 14.45
CA THR A 148 9.04 12.09 14.77
C THR A 148 8.75 13.54 15.17
N PRO A 149 9.48 14.10 16.16
CA PRO A 149 9.25 15.46 16.63
C PRO A 149 9.40 16.49 15.52
N PHE A 150 8.38 17.32 15.32
CA PHE A 150 8.38 18.42 14.37
C PHE A 150 8.77 19.73 15.07
N PRO A 151 9.84 20.42 14.65
CA PRO A 151 10.25 21.69 15.25
C PRO A 151 9.30 22.82 14.83
N LEU A 152 8.75 23.54 15.81
CA LEU A 152 7.82 24.66 15.60
C LEU A 152 8.55 25.97 15.28
N ASP A 153 9.74 26.15 15.84
CA ASP A 153 10.52 27.37 15.83
C ASP A 153 11.61 27.44 14.75
N ARG A 154 11.95 26.32 14.13
CA ARG A 154 13.05 26.22 13.16
C ARG A 154 12.54 25.97 11.75
N ALA A 155 13.38 26.36 10.77
CA ALA A 155 13.21 25.87 9.42
C ALA A 155 13.28 24.34 9.42
N VAL A 156 12.33 23.70 8.74
CA VAL A 156 12.33 22.24 8.57
C VAL A 156 13.60 21.85 7.86
N VAL A 157 14.39 20.95 8.45
CA VAL A 157 15.53 20.36 7.76
C VAL A 157 14.96 19.36 6.74
N PRO A 158 15.10 19.61 5.44
CA PRO A 158 14.66 18.66 4.42
C PRO A 158 15.33 17.30 4.66
N LEU A 159 14.61 16.22 4.35
CA LEU A 159 15.21 14.90 4.38
C LEU A 159 16.44 14.89 3.46
N THR A 160 17.53 14.32 3.94
CA THR A 160 18.70 14.10 3.10
C THR A 160 18.35 13.10 1.99
N ARG A 161 19.04 13.17 0.87
CA ARG A 161 18.83 12.26 -0.26
C ARG A 161 18.87 10.78 0.15
N TRP A 162 19.75 10.42 1.07
CA TRP A 162 19.85 9.06 1.61
C TRP A 162 18.63 8.66 2.44
N GLN A 163 18.07 9.57 3.21
CA GLN A 163 16.84 9.33 3.96
C GLN A 163 15.66 9.13 3.02
N ILE A 164 15.59 9.89 1.92
CA ILE A 164 14.57 9.71 0.87
C ILE A 164 14.73 8.33 0.21
N VAL A 165 15.94 8.00 -0.22
CA VAL A 165 16.23 6.69 -0.85
C VAL A 165 15.83 5.53 0.05
N THR A 166 16.25 5.54 1.30
CA THR A 166 15.94 4.44 2.25
C THR A 166 14.45 4.37 2.59
N LEU A 167 13.79 5.52 2.73
CA LEU A 167 12.36 5.60 2.97
C LEU A 167 11.57 4.97 1.81
N TYR A 168 11.84 5.42 0.58
CA TYR A 168 11.09 4.94 -0.59
C TYR A 168 11.43 3.50 -0.97
N LEU A 169 12.66 3.06 -0.76
CA LEU A 169 13.04 1.65 -0.89
C LEU A 169 12.22 0.77 0.06
N ARG A 170 12.12 1.18 1.33
CA ARG A 170 11.31 0.46 2.32
C ARG A 170 9.82 0.49 1.97
N LEU A 171 9.30 1.64 1.52
CA LEU A 171 7.90 1.77 1.08
C LEU A 171 7.59 0.84 -0.09
N GLY A 172 8.48 0.79 -1.10
CA GLY A 172 8.34 -0.13 -2.23
C GLY A 172 8.38 -1.59 -1.82
N PHE A 173 9.28 -1.98 -0.92
CA PHE A 173 9.33 -3.33 -0.38
C PHE A 173 8.06 -3.68 0.39
N THR A 174 7.60 -2.80 1.28
CA THR A 174 6.40 -3.03 2.08
C THR A 174 5.11 -2.94 1.27
N HIS A 175 5.12 -2.28 0.12
CA HIS A 175 4.05 -2.31 -0.85
C HIS A 175 3.81 -3.73 -1.39
N ILE A 176 4.85 -4.55 -1.51
CA ILE A 176 4.72 -5.96 -1.91
C ILE A 176 4.51 -6.85 -0.68
N LEU A 177 5.40 -6.78 0.31
CA LEU A 177 5.39 -7.63 1.50
C LEU A 177 5.31 -6.80 2.79
N PRO A 178 4.25 -6.94 3.58
CA PRO A 178 3.16 -7.94 3.51
C PRO A 178 1.89 -7.48 2.78
N ARG A 179 1.84 -6.28 2.20
CA ARG A 179 0.59 -5.58 1.84
C ARG A 179 0.08 -5.86 0.43
N GLY A 180 0.95 -6.07 -0.54
CA GLY A 180 0.60 -6.20 -1.95
C GLY A 180 0.22 -7.62 -2.34
N LEU A 181 -0.87 -8.16 -1.78
CA LEU A 181 -1.31 -9.53 -2.11
C LEU A 181 -1.60 -9.71 -3.59
N ASP A 182 -2.06 -8.68 -4.29
CA ASP A 182 -2.25 -8.68 -5.74
C ASP A 182 -0.92 -9.00 -6.46
N HIS A 183 0.14 -8.29 -6.07
CA HIS A 183 1.48 -8.52 -6.61
C HIS A 183 2.02 -9.90 -6.22
N VAL A 184 1.81 -10.32 -4.97
CA VAL A 184 2.25 -11.63 -4.49
C VAL A 184 1.60 -12.75 -5.30
N LEU A 185 0.28 -12.72 -5.49
CA LEU A 185 -0.45 -13.73 -6.26
C LEU A 185 -0.10 -13.67 -7.75
N PHE A 186 0.07 -12.47 -8.30
CA PHE A 186 0.50 -12.29 -9.69
C PHE A 186 1.88 -12.88 -9.93
N VAL A 187 2.87 -12.57 -9.07
CA VAL A 187 4.24 -13.09 -9.16
C VAL A 187 4.29 -14.61 -8.95
N LEU A 188 3.49 -15.14 -8.01
CA LEU A 188 3.33 -16.59 -7.84
C LEU A 188 2.73 -17.24 -9.08
N GLY A 189 1.75 -16.60 -9.72
CA GLY A 189 1.19 -17.04 -11.00
C GLY A 189 2.23 -17.09 -12.11
N ILE A 190 3.10 -16.08 -12.21
CA ILE A 190 4.23 -16.07 -13.15
C ILE A 190 5.19 -17.23 -12.85
N PHE A 191 5.55 -17.41 -11.57
CA PHE A 191 6.51 -18.42 -11.13
C PHE A 191 6.03 -19.86 -11.39
N LEU A 192 4.76 -20.15 -11.15
CA LEU A 192 4.23 -21.51 -11.25
C LEU A 192 4.40 -22.14 -12.64
N LEU A 193 4.28 -21.35 -13.71
CA LEU A 193 4.49 -21.86 -15.08
C LEU A 193 5.96 -22.01 -15.46
N ALA A 194 6.80 -21.12 -14.95
CA ALA A 194 8.21 -21.09 -15.31
C ALA A 194 9.02 -21.94 -14.35
N VAL A 195 9.60 -23.03 -14.85
CA VAL A 195 10.47 -23.89 -14.04
C VAL A 195 11.86 -23.24 -13.84
N ASP A 196 12.29 -22.43 -14.81
CA ASP A 196 13.59 -21.76 -14.81
C ASP A 196 13.46 -20.32 -14.30
N LEU A 197 14.40 -19.91 -13.46
CA LEU A 197 14.37 -18.58 -12.84
C LEU A 197 14.59 -17.43 -13.84
N LYS A 198 15.44 -17.64 -14.87
CA LYS A 198 15.76 -16.59 -15.85
C LYS A 198 14.52 -16.01 -16.55
N PRO A 199 13.58 -16.83 -17.09
CA PRO A 199 12.34 -16.30 -17.66
C PRO A 199 11.44 -15.62 -16.64
N VAL A 200 11.41 -16.05 -15.37
CA VAL A 200 10.64 -15.42 -14.31
C VAL A 200 11.20 -14.02 -14.02
N LEU A 201 12.51 -13.92 -13.81
CA LEU A 201 13.18 -12.66 -13.54
C LEU A 201 12.94 -11.65 -14.66
N TRP A 202 13.06 -12.08 -15.93
CA TRP A 202 12.82 -11.22 -17.07
C TRP A 202 11.38 -10.67 -17.11
N GLN A 203 10.38 -11.50 -16.80
CA GLN A 203 8.98 -11.06 -16.73
C GLN A 203 8.74 -10.09 -15.57
N VAL A 204 9.31 -10.36 -14.41
CA VAL A 204 9.15 -9.51 -13.24
C VAL A 204 9.83 -8.15 -13.44
N SER A 205 11.04 -8.10 -14.01
CA SER A 205 11.69 -6.82 -14.34
C SER A 205 10.94 -6.06 -15.43
N ALA A 206 10.34 -6.74 -16.41
CA ALA A 206 9.46 -6.11 -17.41
C ALA A 206 8.21 -5.50 -16.74
N PHE A 207 7.61 -6.20 -15.79
CA PHE A 207 6.51 -5.70 -14.98
C PHE A 207 6.92 -4.45 -14.17
N THR A 208 8.05 -4.50 -13.44
CA THR A 208 8.54 -3.37 -12.64
C THR A 208 8.85 -2.15 -13.50
N LEU A 209 9.41 -2.36 -14.69
CA LEU A 209 9.64 -1.26 -15.65
C LEU A 209 8.32 -0.60 -16.07
N ALA A 210 7.33 -1.40 -16.46
CA ALA A 210 6.01 -0.91 -16.85
C ALA A 210 5.32 -0.17 -15.69
N HIS A 211 5.35 -0.76 -14.49
CA HIS A 211 4.84 -0.17 -13.26
C HIS A 211 5.49 1.19 -13.00
N THR A 212 6.82 1.30 -13.13
CA THR A 212 7.56 2.56 -12.96
C THR A 212 7.09 3.63 -13.95
N ILE A 213 6.88 3.26 -15.21
CA ILE A 213 6.45 4.19 -16.27
C ILE A 213 5.06 4.77 -15.93
N THR A 214 4.07 3.91 -15.66
CA THR A 214 2.72 4.40 -15.39
C THR A 214 2.60 5.10 -14.05
N LEU A 215 3.32 4.65 -13.04
CA LEU A 215 3.40 5.34 -11.75
C LEU A 215 3.91 6.78 -11.95
N ALA A 216 4.99 6.97 -12.74
CA ALA A 216 5.50 8.29 -13.06
C ALA A 216 4.47 9.13 -13.82
N LEU A 217 3.88 8.59 -14.88
CA LEU A 217 2.90 9.31 -15.72
C LEU A 217 1.66 9.74 -14.91
N THR A 218 1.20 8.90 -13.98
CA THR A 218 0.04 9.21 -13.16
C THR A 218 0.36 10.25 -12.09
N VAL A 219 1.53 10.18 -11.45
CA VAL A 219 1.97 11.21 -10.49
C VAL A 219 2.13 12.57 -11.16
N TYR A 220 2.57 12.61 -12.43
CA TYR A 220 2.62 13.85 -13.21
C TYR A 220 1.25 14.28 -13.79
N GLY A 221 0.19 13.51 -13.56
CA GLY A 221 -1.15 13.83 -14.06
C GLY A 221 -1.33 13.64 -15.57
N VAL A 222 -0.38 12.96 -16.25
CA VAL A 222 -0.45 12.70 -17.70
C VAL A 222 -1.49 11.60 -18.00
N VAL A 223 -1.58 10.59 -17.11
CA VAL A 223 -2.55 9.50 -17.22
C VAL A 223 -3.30 9.42 -15.88
N SER A 224 -4.62 9.35 -15.95
CA SER A 224 -5.47 9.13 -14.78
C SER A 224 -6.64 8.23 -15.17
N LEU A 225 -6.76 7.11 -14.48
CA LEU A 225 -7.91 6.23 -14.58
C LEU A 225 -8.54 6.09 -13.19
N SER A 226 -9.88 5.98 -13.18
CA SER A 226 -10.59 5.78 -11.92
C SER A 226 -10.18 4.45 -11.27
N PRO A 227 -9.92 4.42 -9.95
CA PRO A 227 -9.68 3.18 -9.21
C PRO A 227 -10.76 2.12 -9.44
N ARG A 228 -12.03 2.52 -9.59
CA ARG A 228 -13.15 1.63 -9.92
C ARG A 228 -12.97 0.81 -11.20
N ILE A 229 -12.10 1.26 -12.11
CA ILE A 229 -11.75 0.54 -13.35
C ILE A 229 -10.45 -0.22 -13.17
N VAL A 230 -9.45 0.42 -12.57
CA VAL A 230 -8.09 -0.13 -12.47
C VAL A 230 -8.06 -1.36 -11.58
N GLU A 231 -8.69 -1.30 -10.41
CA GLU A 231 -8.63 -2.36 -9.42
C GLU A 231 -9.26 -3.68 -9.87
N PRO A 232 -10.47 -3.71 -10.48
CA PRO A 232 -10.98 -4.93 -11.07
C PRO A 232 -10.08 -5.51 -12.17
N LEU A 233 -9.46 -4.64 -12.99
CA LEU A 233 -8.54 -5.06 -14.05
C LEU A 233 -7.24 -5.65 -13.48
N ILE A 234 -6.73 -5.11 -12.36
CA ILE A 234 -5.62 -5.71 -11.63
C ILE A 234 -5.99 -7.12 -11.18
N ALA A 235 -7.13 -7.31 -10.55
CA ALA A 235 -7.58 -8.63 -10.12
C ALA A 235 -7.80 -9.59 -11.30
N LEU A 236 -8.35 -9.11 -12.41
CA LEU A 236 -8.49 -9.90 -13.65
C LEU A 236 -7.14 -10.31 -14.26
N SER A 237 -6.11 -9.48 -14.14
CA SER A 237 -4.76 -9.84 -14.60
C SER A 237 -4.18 -11.05 -13.86
N ILE A 238 -4.49 -11.17 -12.55
CA ILE A 238 -4.13 -12.33 -11.73
C ILE A 238 -4.87 -13.57 -12.22
N VAL A 239 -6.17 -13.45 -12.47
CA VAL A 239 -6.99 -14.56 -13.04
C VAL A 239 -6.41 -15.00 -14.38
N TYR A 240 -6.08 -14.06 -15.27
CA TYR A 240 -5.55 -14.36 -16.59
C TYR A 240 -4.26 -15.20 -16.51
N VAL A 241 -3.26 -14.75 -15.73
CA VAL A 241 -1.99 -15.45 -15.58
C VAL A 241 -2.19 -16.85 -14.97
N ALA A 242 -3.10 -16.97 -14.01
CA ALA A 242 -3.38 -18.23 -13.35
C ALA A 242 -4.11 -19.21 -14.29
N ILE A 243 -5.10 -18.76 -15.04
CA ILE A 243 -5.84 -19.58 -16.01
C ILE A 243 -4.94 -20.01 -17.17
N GLU A 244 -4.07 -19.12 -17.67
CA GLU A 244 -3.07 -19.50 -18.68
C GLU A 244 -2.22 -20.67 -18.22
N ASN A 245 -1.79 -20.72 -16.96
CA ASN A 245 -1.02 -21.82 -16.40
C ASN A 245 -1.76 -23.16 -16.42
N VAL A 246 -3.10 -23.14 -16.33
CA VAL A 246 -3.91 -24.37 -16.39
C VAL A 246 -3.93 -24.92 -17.82
N PHE A 247 -4.08 -24.05 -18.82
CA PHE A 247 -4.23 -24.47 -20.22
C PHE A 247 -2.92 -24.67 -20.96
N THR A 248 -1.84 -24.01 -20.55
CA THR A 248 -0.53 -24.14 -21.21
C THR A 248 0.54 -24.74 -20.31
N SER A 249 1.45 -25.49 -20.93
CA SER A 249 2.64 -26.02 -20.26
C SER A 249 3.94 -25.37 -20.76
N LYS A 250 3.85 -24.51 -21.76
CA LYS A 250 5.00 -23.86 -22.39
C LYS A 250 4.95 -22.36 -22.17
N LEU A 251 6.10 -21.78 -21.92
CA LEU A 251 6.26 -20.33 -21.87
C LEU A 251 6.25 -19.79 -23.31
N HIS A 252 5.26 -18.98 -23.64
CA HIS A 252 5.19 -18.32 -24.93
C HIS A 252 6.05 -17.05 -24.96
N ALA A 253 6.64 -16.74 -26.11
CA ALA A 253 7.52 -15.59 -26.30
C ALA A 253 6.80 -14.22 -26.08
N TRP A 254 5.48 -14.16 -26.25
CA TRP A 254 4.67 -12.94 -26.06
C TRP A 254 4.33 -12.66 -24.59
N ARG A 255 4.51 -13.63 -23.68
CA ARG A 255 4.13 -13.51 -22.28
C ARG A 255 4.78 -12.31 -21.55
N PRO A 256 6.08 -12.00 -21.75
CA PRO A 256 6.65 -10.79 -21.16
C PRO A 256 5.95 -9.49 -21.58
N VAL A 257 5.41 -9.44 -22.82
CA VAL A 257 4.64 -8.28 -23.30
C VAL A 257 3.33 -8.14 -22.53
N VAL A 258 2.61 -9.23 -22.30
CA VAL A 258 1.37 -9.24 -21.52
C VAL A 258 1.65 -8.87 -20.06
N VAL A 259 2.70 -9.43 -19.48
CA VAL A 259 3.13 -9.09 -18.12
C VAL A 259 3.52 -7.60 -18.02
N PHE A 260 4.16 -7.06 -19.04
CA PHE A 260 4.44 -5.62 -19.15
C PHE A 260 3.12 -4.80 -19.16
N CYS A 261 2.14 -5.18 -20.00
CA CYS A 261 0.83 -4.50 -20.04
C CYS A 261 0.13 -4.56 -18.67
N PHE A 262 0.20 -5.66 -17.95
CA PHE A 262 -0.33 -5.76 -16.60
C PHE A 262 0.46 -4.91 -15.60
N GLY A 263 1.77 -4.77 -15.77
CA GLY A 263 2.58 -3.84 -15.00
C GLY A 263 2.14 -2.38 -15.16
N LEU A 264 1.74 -1.98 -16.38
CA LEU A 264 1.16 -0.65 -16.62
C LEU A 264 -0.13 -0.43 -15.80
N LEU A 265 -1.02 -1.43 -15.73
CA LEU A 265 -2.25 -1.36 -14.92
C LEU A 265 -1.94 -1.23 -13.43
N HIS A 266 -1.02 -2.05 -12.91
CA HIS A 266 -0.66 -2.04 -11.49
C HIS A 266 -0.04 -0.71 -11.06
N GLY A 267 0.79 -0.08 -11.92
CA GLY A 267 1.38 1.23 -11.64
C GLY A 267 0.35 2.35 -11.52
N MET A 268 -0.77 2.27 -12.24
CA MET A 268 -1.86 3.23 -12.09
C MET A 268 -2.62 3.06 -10.78
N GLY A 269 -2.76 1.84 -10.28
CA GLY A 269 -3.49 1.58 -9.03
C GLY A 269 -2.83 2.20 -7.79
N PHE A 270 -1.51 2.35 -7.78
CA PHE A 270 -0.79 2.89 -6.62
C PHE A 270 -0.47 4.40 -6.71
N ALA A 271 -0.67 5.01 -7.87
CA ALA A 271 -0.27 6.39 -8.10
C ALA A 271 -1.05 7.41 -7.26
N GLY A 272 -2.32 7.16 -6.95
CA GLY A 272 -3.13 7.98 -6.03
C GLY A 272 -2.46 8.11 -4.67
N VAL A 273 -2.06 7.00 -4.10
CA VAL A 273 -1.35 6.93 -2.82
C VAL A 273 -0.05 7.74 -2.87
N LEU A 274 0.75 7.58 -3.91
CA LEU A 274 2.03 8.27 -4.03
C LEU A 274 1.86 9.79 -4.23
N THR A 275 0.78 10.22 -4.88
CA THR A 275 0.43 11.64 -5.04
C THR A 275 -0.03 12.26 -3.71
N GLU A 276 -0.79 11.53 -2.91
CA GLU A 276 -1.22 11.97 -1.58
C GLU A 276 -0.06 12.07 -0.59
N ILE A 277 0.98 11.25 -0.75
CA ILE A 277 2.23 11.32 0.01
C ILE A 277 2.94 12.66 -0.16
N GLY A 278 2.76 13.33 -1.31
CA GLY A 278 3.44 14.59 -1.62
C GLY A 278 4.94 14.37 -1.82
N LEU A 279 5.30 13.77 -2.93
CA LEU A 279 6.70 13.67 -3.38
C LEU A 279 7.31 15.05 -3.54
N PRO A 280 8.45 15.37 -2.88
CA PRO A 280 9.17 16.59 -3.16
C PRO A 280 9.55 16.61 -4.66
N ARG A 281 9.11 17.60 -5.40
CA ARG A 281 9.38 17.68 -6.85
C ARG A 281 10.87 17.62 -7.18
N SER A 282 11.73 18.18 -6.32
CA SER A 282 13.19 18.15 -6.44
C SER A 282 13.81 16.76 -6.30
N GLU A 283 13.17 15.85 -5.57
CA GLU A 283 13.68 14.50 -5.27
C GLU A 283 12.81 13.39 -5.87
N PHE A 284 11.97 13.74 -6.86
CA PHE A 284 11.03 12.82 -7.48
C PHE A 284 11.72 11.58 -8.09
N ILE A 285 12.77 11.79 -8.89
CA ILE A 285 13.48 10.70 -9.58
C ILE A 285 14.13 9.73 -8.58
N PRO A 286 14.93 10.18 -7.59
CA PRO A 286 15.49 9.30 -6.58
C PRO A 286 14.41 8.53 -5.80
N ALA A 287 13.32 9.18 -5.43
CA ALA A 287 12.21 8.56 -4.71
C ALA A 287 11.52 7.47 -5.56
N LEU A 288 11.18 7.78 -6.82
CA LEU A 288 10.54 6.86 -7.75
C LEU A 288 11.40 5.62 -8.02
N LEU A 289 12.70 5.83 -8.31
CA LEU A 289 13.62 4.72 -8.59
C LEU A 289 13.83 3.85 -7.34
N SER A 290 13.97 4.47 -6.17
CA SER A 290 14.13 3.74 -4.91
C SER A 290 12.88 2.96 -4.55
N PHE A 291 11.69 3.52 -4.76
CA PHE A 291 10.42 2.82 -4.56
C PHE A 291 10.34 1.57 -5.44
N ASN A 292 10.59 1.71 -6.74
CA ASN A 292 10.51 0.58 -7.67
C ASN A 292 11.63 -0.46 -7.45
N ALA A 293 12.81 -0.04 -7.01
CA ALA A 293 13.84 -0.98 -6.52
C ALA A 293 13.33 -1.78 -5.30
N GLY A 294 12.61 -1.14 -4.38
CA GLY A 294 11.95 -1.79 -3.26
C GLY A 294 10.87 -2.79 -3.70
N VAL A 295 10.04 -2.40 -4.67
CA VAL A 295 9.04 -3.28 -5.30
C VAL A 295 9.71 -4.52 -5.88
N GLU A 296 10.76 -4.36 -6.67
CA GLU A 296 11.49 -5.47 -7.26
C GLU A 296 12.13 -6.38 -6.20
N CYS A 297 12.74 -5.82 -5.16
CA CYS A 297 13.24 -6.59 -4.02
C CYS A 297 12.14 -7.41 -3.34
N GLY A 298 10.94 -6.85 -3.15
CA GLY A 298 9.79 -7.55 -2.60
C GLY A 298 9.36 -8.73 -3.48
N GLN A 299 9.23 -8.51 -4.77
CA GLN A 299 8.88 -9.54 -5.76
C GLN A 299 9.94 -10.65 -5.83
N LEU A 300 11.23 -10.29 -5.83
CA LEU A 300 12.33 -11.27 -5.78
C LEU A 300 12.30 -12.10 -4.50
N THR A 301 11.91 -11.51 -3.38
CA THR A 301 11.73 -12.24 -2.11
C THR A 301 10.61 -13.28 -2.23
N VAL A 302 9.48 -12.94 -2.85
CA VAL A 302 8.39 -13.89 -3.12
C VAL A 302 8.86 -15.02 -4.04
N ILE A 303 9.56 -14.69 -5.13
CA ILE A 303 10.11 -15.69 -6.06
C ILE A 303 11.09 -16.62 -5.35
N LEU A 304 12.00 -16.08 -4.55
CA LEU A 304 12.97 -16.86 -3.80
C LEU A 304 12.27 -17.82 -2.83
N ALA A 305 11.29 -17.34 -2.08
CA ALA A 305 10.50 -18.17 -1.17
C ALA A 305 9.76 -19.29 -1.94
N ALA A 306 9.08 -18.95 -3.03
CA ALA A 306 8.39 -19.93 -3.88
C ALA A 306 9.36 -20.95 -4.51
N PHE A 307 10.54 -20.49 -4.94
CA PHE A 307 11.58 -21.37 -5.50
C PHE A 307 12.12 -22.34 -4.45
N LEU A 308 12.39 -21.89 -3.24
CA LEU A 308 12.87 -22.76 -2.15
C LEU A 308 11.83 -23.78 -1.73
N VAL A 309 10.55 -23.36 -1.65
CA VAL A 309 9.45 -24.23 -1.18
C VAL A 309 8.96 -25.19 -2.26
N PHE A 310 8.77 -24.73 -3.48
CA PHE A 310 8.16 -25.50 -4.57
C PHE A 310 9.13 -25.80 -5.71
N GLY A 311 9.95 -24.86 -6.11
CA GLY A 311 10.84 -24.99 -7.25
C GLY A 311 11.94 -26.02 -6.99
N LEU A 312 12.78 -25.78 -6.00
CA LEU A 312 13.96 -26.60 -5.71
C LEU A 312 13.61 -28.07 -5.45
N PRO A 313 12.62 -28.41 -4.58
CA PRO A 313 12.32 -29.81 -4.27
C PRO A 313 11.47 -30.53 -5.34
N PHE A 314 10.67 -29.82 -6.14
CA PHE A 314 9.61 -30.47 -6.91
C PHE A 314 9.64 -30.20 -8.42
N ARG A 315 10.34 -29.16 -8.92
CA ARG A 315 10.31 -28.78 -10.35
C ARG A 315 10.67 -29.89 -11.34
N ARG A 316 11.51 -30.83 -10.91
CA ARG A 316 11.95 -31.97 -11.76
C ARG A 316 11.04 -33.19 -11.64
N LYS A 317 10.01 -33.17 -10.80
CA LYS A 317 9.10 -34.29 -10.59
C LYS A 317 8.04 -34.31 -11.71
N PRO A 318 7.73 -35.50 -12.31
CA PRO A 318 6.74 -35.61 -13.40
C PRO A 318 5.35 -35.10 -13.01
N TRP A 319 5.01 -35.19 -11.71
CA TRP A 319 3.74 -34.79 -11.16
C TRP A 319 3.67 -33.31 -10.75
N TYR A 320 4.77 -32.54 -10.90
CA TYR A 320 4.85 -31.13 -10.47
C TYR A 320 3.70 -30.29 -11.05
N ARG A 321 3.47 -30.41 -12.37
CA ARG A 321 2.39 -29.69 -13.04
C ARG A 321 1.01 -30.07 -12.49
N GLN A 322 0.72 -31.37 -12.34
CA GLN A 322 -0.61 -31.85 -11.94
C GLN A 322 -0.94 -31.58 -10.47
N ARG A 323 0.07 -31.57 -9.60
CA ARG A 323 -0.14 -31.50 -8.15
C ARG A 323 0.23 -30.15 -7.51
N ILE A 324 0.97 -29.30 -8.23
CA ILE A 324 1.39 -27.98 -7.73
C ILE A 324 0.91 -26.89 -8.68
N VAL A 325 1.30 -26.92 -9.96
CA VAL A 325 0.99 -25.82 -10.89
C VAL A 325 -0.51 -25.66 -11.08
N ILE A 326 -1.22 -26.72 -11.48
CA ILE A 326 -2.66 -26.64 -11.76
C ILE A 326 -3.46 -26.30 -10.50
N PRO A 327 -3.33 -27.01 -9.36
CA PRO A 327 -4.09 -26.65 -8.15
C PRO A 327 -3.75 -25.27 -7.60
N GLY A 328 -2.47 -24.92 -7.59
CA GLY A 328 -2.04 -23.58 -7.15
C GLY A 328 -2.59 -22.48 -8.05
N SER A 329 -2.57 -22.68 -9.36
CA SER A 329 -3.13 -21.72 -10.32
C SER A 329 -4.65 -21.61 -10.21
N LEU A 330 -5.37 -22.71 -10.00
CA LEU A 330 -6.82 -22.66 -9.76
C LEU A 330 -7.18 -21.91 -8.48
N LEU A 331 -6.39 -22.08 -7.41
CA LEU A 331 -6.57 -21.33 -6.17
C LEU A 331 -6.33 -19.82 -6.40
N ILE A 332 -5.24 -19.46 -7.10
CA ILE A 332 -4.94 -18.06 -7.44
C ILE A 332 -6.05 -17.47 -8.31
N ALA A 333 -6.55 -18.22 -9.31
CA ALA A 333 -7.64 -17.78 -10.17
C ALA A 333 -8.94 -17.56 -9.37
N ALA A 334 -9.27 -18.44 -8.43
CA ALA A 334 -10.46 -18.32 -7.59
C ALA A 334 -10.39 -17.07 -6.69
N ILE A 335 -9.23 -16.79 -6.08
CA ILE A 335 -9.02 -15.59 -5.27
C ILE A 335 -9.10 -14.34 -6.15
N GLY A 336 -8.42 -14.31 -7.29
CA GLY A 336 -8.46 -13.18 -8.21
C GLY A 336 -9.87 -12.90 -8.76
N LEU A 337 -10.65 -13.95 -9.07
CA LEU A 337 -12.04 -13.82 -9.50
C LEU A 337 -12.93 -13.26 -8.38
N TYR A 338 -12.75 -13.75 -7.16
CA TYR A 338 -13.46 -13.22 -5.99
C TYR A 338 -13.19 -11.72 -5.83
N TRP A 339 -11.92 -11.29 -5.87
CA TRP A 339 -11.56 -9.87 -5.79
C TRP A 339 -12.10 -9.06 -6.97
N SER A 340 -12.08 -9.60 -8.19
CA SER A 340 -12.66 -8.92 -9.35
C SER A 340 -14.14 -8.64 -9.15
N ILE A 341 -14.91 -9.63 -8.70
CA ILE A 341 -16.35 -9.51 -8.42
C ILE A 341 -16.58 -8.50 -7.28
N GLN A 342 -15.80 -8.62 -6.20
CA GLN A 342 -15.90 -7.72 -5.05
C GLN A 342 -15.66 -6.27 -5.47
N ARG A 343 -14.61 -5.97 -6.23
CA ARG A 343 -14.24 -4.62 -6.66
C ARG A 343 -15.19 -4.02 -7.71
N VAL A 344 -15.92 -4.86 -8.47
CA VAL A 344 -16.92 -4.40 -9.44
C VAL A 344 -18.26 -4.09 -8.76
N PHE A 345 -18.75 -5.00 -7.92
CA PHE A 345 -20.11 -4.92 -7.36
C PHE A 345 -20.15 -4.32 -5.95
N PHE A 346 -19.05 -4.36 -5.24
CA PHE A 346 -18.91 -3.84 -3.88
C PHE A 346 -17.62 -3.02 -3.79
N PRO A 347 -17.51 -1.91 -4.58
CA PRO A 347 -16.32 -1.07 -4.53
C PRO A 347 -16.15 -0.55 -3.10
N SER A 348 -15.00 -0.80 -2.53
CA SER A 348 -14.58 -0.36 -1.18
C SER A 348 -14.20 1.11 -1.18
#